data_017a71f8e9d3356bd795d7e54f9d0347
#
_entry.id   017a71f8e9d3356bd795d7e54f9d0347
#
_cell.length_a   1.000
_cell.length_b   1.000
_cell.length_c   1.000
_cell.angle_alpha   90.00
_cell.angle_beta   90.00
_cell.angle_gamma   90.00
#
_symmetry.space_group_name_H-M   'P 1'
#
loop_
_entity.id
_entity.type
_entity.pdbx_description
1 polymer ?
#
loop_
_entity_poly.entity_id
_entity_poly.type
_entity_poly.pdbx_seq_one_letter_code
_entity_poly.pdbx_strand_id
1 'polypeptide(L)'
;MLQLAAHNALRSPIVSALLGLGIALVSAGGVAVTHRCDADRRAALLVGGSAHAAGMLAVWVGVRLCFWRHPAPLPGSLPVVLPVVGVAFLLFSVQWIAAAVLSLSYGLQSAVVWLVGVTWYTVYAATFVGNEGGALFALFSWVLVIGPATLTLLAVLAGGERVVRRRLSADRETDERTR
;
A
#
# COMPACT_ATOMS: atom_id res chain seq x y z
N MET A 1 4.53 -1.01 31.25
CA MET A 1 3.05 -0.94 31.18
C MET A 1 2.56 -0.61 29.77
N LEU A 2 2.94 0.50 29.16
CA LEU A 2 2.50 0.91 27.79
C LEU A 2 2.85 -0.12 26.70
N GLN A 3 4.05 -0.70 26.71
CA GLN A 3 4.45 -1.74 25.75
C GLN A 3 3.61 -3.03 25.86
N LEU A 4 3.22 -3.43 27.07
CA LEU A 4 2.40 -4.61 27.28
C LEU A 4 0.96 -4.39 26.79
N ALA A 5 0.42 -3.19 27.00
CA ALA A 5 -0.90 -2.81 26.51
C ALA A 5 -0.93 -2.73 24.97
N ALA A 6 0.08 -2.11 24.35
CA ALA A 6 0.21 -2.05 22.89
C ALA A 6 0.39 -3.45 22.27
N HIS A 7 1.19 -4.32 22.90
CA HIS A 7 1.37 -5.69 22.51
C HIS A 7 0.06 -6.48 22.50
N ASN A 8 -0.73 -6.37 23.59
CA ASN A 8 -2.02 -7.06 23.69
C ASN A 8 -3.06 -6.49 22.71
N ALA A 9 -3.07 -5.17 22.49
CA ALA A 9 -3.97 -4.53 21.54
C ALA A 9 -3.69 -4.97 20.09
N LEU A 10 -2.42 -4.98 19.67
CA LEU A 10 -2.04 -5.36 18.31
C LEU A 10 -2.17 -6.86 18.01
N ARG A 11 -2.29 -7.71 19.06
CA ARG A 11 -2.66 -9.12 18.89
C ARG A 11 -4.15 -9.32 18.57
N SER A 12 -4.98 -8.30 18.77
CA SER A 12 -6.38 -8.37 18.37
C SER A 12 -6.51 -8.23 16.86
N PRO A 13 -7.09 -9.22 16.15
CA PRO A 13 -7.32 -9.13 14.71
C PRO A 13 -8.21 -7.93 14.34
N ILE A 14 -9.11 -7.54 15.23
CA ILE A 14 -10.00 -6.40 15.05
C ILE A 14 -9.20 -5.09 15.06
N VAL A 15 -8.31 -4.90 16.06
CA VAL A 15 -7.49 -3.69 16.15
C VAL A 15 -6.55 -3.58 14.96
N SER A 16 -5.91 -4.69 14.55
CA SER A 16 -5.06 -4.73 13.37
C SER A 16 -5.82 -4.41 12.08
N ALA A 17 -7.04 -4.93 11.94
CA ALA A 17 -7.89 -4.65 10.80
C ALA A 17 -8.33 -3.17 10.75
N LEU A 18 -8.72 -2.59 11.88
CA LEU A 18 -9.11 -1.18 11.97
C LEU A 18 -7.93 -0.24 11.71
N LEU A 19 -6.74 -0.55 12.24
CA LEU A 19 -5.53 0.20 11.97
C LEU A 19 -5.19 0.18 10.47
N GLY A 20 -5.24 -1.01 9.86
CA GLY A 20 -5.04 -1.18 8.43
C GLY A 20 -6.02 -0.38 7.59
N LEU A 21 -7.31 -0.41 7.96
CA LEU A 21 -8.35 0.36 7.28
C LEU A 21 -8.11 1.88 7.40
N GLY A 22 -7.76 2.36 8.59
CA GLY A 22 -7.47 3.78 8.81
C GLY A 22 -6.32 4.27 7.93
N ILE A 23 -5.21 3.54 7.88
CA ILE A 23 -4.05 3.88 7.04
C ILE A 23 -4.40 3.80 5.55
N ALA A 24 -5.18 2.79 5.15
CA ALA A 24 -5.62 2.64 3.77
C ALA A 24 -6.51 3.81 3.31
N LEU A 25 -7.43 4.27 4.16
CA LEU A 25 -8.29 5.42 3.88
C LEU A 25 -7.49 6.74 3.81
N VAL A 26 -6.49 6.93 4.68
CA VAL A 26 -5.56 8.07 4.60
C VAL A 26 -4.79 8.04 3.28
N SER A 27 -4.31 6.88 2.86
CA SER A 27 -3.60 6.70 1.59
C SER A 27 -4.47 7.02 0.38
N ALA A 28 -5.73 6.58 0.39
CA ALA A 28 -6.70 6.90 -0.66
C ALA A 28 -7.09 8.39 -0.65
N GLY A 29 -7.23 8.98 0.55
CA GLY A 29 -7.45 10.42 0.72
C GLY A 29 -6.31 11.24 0.13
N GLY A 30 -5.06 10.80 0.28
CA GLY A 30 -3.91 11.42 -0.36
C GLY A 30 -4.02 11.47 -1.89
N VAL A 31 -4.52 10.42 -2.53
CA VAL A 31 -4.81 10.41 -3.99
C VAL A 31 -5.86 11.47 -4.34
N ALA A 32 -6.94 11.56 -3.56
CA ALA A 32 -7.99 12.55 -3.78
C ALA A 32 -7.50 14.01 -3.60
N VAL A 33 -6.60 14.25 -2.63
CA VAL A 33 -5.97 15.57 -2.44
C VAL A 33 -5.08 15.91 -3.63
N THR A 34 -4.29 14.96 -4.13
CA THR A 34 -3.43 15.15 -5.31
C THR A 34 -4.25 15.55 -6.55
N HIS A 35 -5.50 15.07 -6.65
CA HIS A 35 -6.41 15.47 -7.73
C HIS A 35 -6.74 16.98 -7.71
N ARG A 36 -6.72 17.60 -6.54
CA ARG A 36 -7.04 19.03 -6.35
C ARG A 36 -5.82 19.95 -6.47
N CYS A 37 -4.61 19.39 -6.53
CA CYS A 37 -3.37 20.15 -6.64
C CYS A 37 -3.02 20.36 -8.12
N ASP A 38 -3.46 21.48 -8.71
CA ASP A 38 -3.21 21.80 -10.12
C ASP A 38 -1.75 22.26 -10.40
N ALA A 39 -1.04 22.82 -9.40
CA ALA A 39 0.18 23.57 -9.62
C ALA A 39 1.43 22.72 -9.92
N ASP A 40 1.61 21.55 -9.31
CA ASP A 40 2.72 20.63 -9.61
C ASP A 40 2.35 19.18 -9.31
N ARG A 41 1.67 18.59 -10.28
CA ARG A 41 1.20 17.19 -10.18
C ARG A 41 2.35 16.19 -9.96
N ARG A 42 3.54 16.46 -10.53
CA ARG A 42 4.68 15.54 -10.38
C ARG A 42 5.22 15.58 -8.97
N ALA A 43 5.40 16.77 -8.40
CA ALA A 43 5.82 16.93 -7.02
C ALA A 43 4.80 16.31 -6.06
N ALA A 44 3.50 16.54 -6.26
CA ALA A 44 2.44 15.95 -5.45
C ALA A 44 2.45 14.41 -5.49
N LEU A 45 2.69 13.80 -6.66
CA LEU A 45 2.82 12.35 -6.81
C LEU A 45 4.06 11.81 -6.08
N LEU A 46 5.20 12.48 -6.19
CA LEU A 46 6.43 12.04 -5.51
C LEU A 46 6.31 12.18 -3.99
N VAL A 47 5.78 13.31 -3.52
CA VAL A 47 5.56 13.54 -2.08
C VAL A 47 4.55 12.52 -1.52
N GLY A 48 3.42 12.31 -2.20
CA GLY A 48 2.40 11.35 -1.78
C GLY A 48 2.94 9.91 -1.73
N GLY A 49 3.65 9.49 -2.77
CA GLY A 49 4.28 8.16 -2.82
C GLY A 49 5.33 7.97 -1.74
N SER A 50 6.19 8.98 -1.51
CA SER A 50 7.21 8.93 -0.45
C SER A 50 6.58 8.94 0.95
N ALA A 51 5.54 9.75 1.17
CA ALA A 51 4.82 9.78 2.45
C ALA A 51 4.12 8.45 2.74
N HIS A 52 3.49 7.85 1.72
CA HIS A 52 2.88 6.52 1.85
C HIS A 52 3.94 5.47 2.21
N ALA A 53 5.06 5.43 1.49
CA ALA A 53 6.14 4.47 1.74
C ALA A 53 6.76 4.66 3.13
N ALA A 54 7.02 5.90 3.54
CA ALA A 54 7.52 6.20 4.88
C ALA A 54 6.53 5.76 5.97
N GLY A 55 5.22 6.01 5.77
CA GLY A 55 4.16 5.56 6.66
C GLY A 55 4.11 4.04 6.79
N MET A 56 4.18 3.31 5.68
CA MET A 56 4.19 1.84 5.68
C MET A 56 5.42 1.27 6.40
N LEU A 57 6.60 1.84 6.17
CA LEU A 57 7.81 1.44 6.89
C LEU A 57 7.76 1.82 8.38
N ALA A 58 7.19 2.97 8.72
CA ALA A 58 6.99 3.37 10.11
C ALA A 58 6.07 2.41 10.86
N VAL A 59 4.99 1.94 10.22
CA VAL A 59 4.13 0.87 10.78
C VAL A 59 4.94 -0.40 11.00
N TRP A 60 5.70 -0.83 10.01
CA TRP A 60 6.53 -2.04 10.12
C TRP A 60 7.56 -1.94 11.25
N VAL A 61 8.28 -0.79 11.35
CA VAL A 61 9.23 -0.52 12.45
C VAL A 61 8.52 -0.45 13.78
N GLY A 62 7.38 0.25 13.86
CA GLY A 62 6.59 0.40 15.08
C GLY A 62 6.12 -0.94 15.63
N VAL A 63 5.56 -1.79 14.76
CA VAL A 63 5.16 -3.15 15.11
C VAL A 63 6.35 -3.93 15.66
N ARG A 64 7.50 -3.87 14.98
CA ARG A 64 8.71 -4.55 15.41
C ARG A 64 9.17 -4.08 16.80
N LEU A 65 9.17 -2.76 17.07
CA LEU A 65 9.55 -2.22 18.37
C LEU A 65 8.56 -2.63 19.48
N CYS A 66 7.27 -2.74 19.17
CA CYS A 66 6.23 -3.15 20.12
C CYS A 66 6.31 -4.64 20.47
N PHE A 67 6.68 -5.50 19.52
CA PHE A 67 6.69 -6.95 19.72
C PHE A 67 8.02 -7.53 20.17
N TRP A 68 9.12 -6.82 19.99
CA TRP A 68 10.45 -7.30 20.41
C TRP A 68 10.75 -6.90 21.84
N ARG A 69 10.75 -7.88 22.74
CA ARG A 69 11.20 -7.70 24.14
C ARG A 69 12.70 -7.44 24.26
N HIS A 70 13.48 -7.85 23.28
CA HIS A 70 14.91 -7.56 23.19
C HIS A 70 15.20 -7.07 21.78
N PRO A 71 15.69 -5.83 21.61
CA PRO A 71 16.28 -5.43 20.34
C PRO A 71 17.50 -6.33 20.14
N ALA A 72 17.34 -7.43 19.40
CA ALA A 72 18.52 -8.16 18.95
C ALA A 72 19.41 -7.13 18.23
N PRO A 73 20.65 -6.99 18.63
CA PRO A 73 21.54 -6.06 17.96
C PRO A 73 21.55 -6.40 16.47
N LEU A 74 21.35 -5.41 15.64
CA LEU A 74 21.45 -5.50 14.19
C LEU A 74 22.90 -5.37 13.66
N PRO A 75 23.99 -5.59 14.45
CA PRO A 75 25.32 -5.16 14.07
C PRO A 75 25.86 -5.86 12.83
N GLY A 76 25.47 -7.10 12.57
CA GLY A 76 25.96 -7.85 11.40
C GLY A 76 25.02 -7.80 10.19
N SER A 77 23.78 -7.29 10.35
CA SER A 77 22.74 -7.35 9.33
C SER A 77 22.46 -6.03 8.60
N LEU A 78 23.05 -4.91 9.03
CA LEU A 78 22.86 -3.59 8.40
C LEU A 78 23.11 -3.61 6.89
N PRO A 79 24.18 -4.22 6.35
CA PRO A 79 24.41 -4.25 4.91
C PRO A 79 23.32 -4.98 4.13
N VAL A 80 22.58 -5.89 4.77
CA VAL A 80 21.47 -6.63 4.16
C VAL A 80 20.15 -5.91 4.37
N VAL A 81 19.93 -5.32 5.55
CA VAL A 81 18.67 -4.65 5.90
C VAL A 81 18.47 -3.38 5.11
N LEU A 82 19.50 -2.55 4.94
CA LEU A 82 19.38 -1.28 4.23
C LEU A 82 18.91 -1.42 2.78
N PRO A 83 19.48 -2.31 1.95
CA PRO A 83 18.96 -2.54 0.61
C PRO A 83 17.52 -3.01 0.59
N VAL A 84 17.13 -3.92 1.50
CA VAL A 84 15.75 -4.44 1.56
C VAL A 84 14.77 -3.34 1.93
N VAL A 85 15.09 -2.52 2.92
CA VAL A 85 14.27 -1.36 3.30
C VAL A 85 14.19 -0.36 2.15
N GLY A 86 15.28 -0.10 1.44
CA GLY A 86 15.31 0.76 0.26
C GLY A 86 14.41 0.25 -0.87
N VAL A 87 14.49 -1.04 -1.19
CA VAL A 87 13.61 -1.66 -2.19
C VAL A 87 12.15 -1.65 -1.74
N ALA A 88 11.87 -1.93 -0.46
CA ALA A 88 10.52 -1.84 0.08
C ALA A 88 9.96 -0.41 -0.02
N PHE A 89 10.76 0.60 0.30
CA PHE A 89 10.38 2.00 0.15
C PHE A 89 10.02 2.33 -1.30
N LEU A 90 10.84 1.91 -2.26
CA LEU A 90 10.58 2.12 -3.68
C LEU A 90 9.31 1.42 -4.14
N LEU A 91 9.09 0.17 -3.74
CA LEU A 91 7.89 -0.59 -4.10
C LEU A 91 6.62 0.05 -3.54
N PHE A 92 6.61 0.46 -2.26
CA PHE A 92 5.46 1.17 -1.66
C PHE A 92 5.20 2.50 -2.36
N SER A 93 6.26 3.26 -2.69
CA SER A 93 6.12 4.51 -3.44
C SER A 93 5.52 4.27 -4.82
N VAL A 94 6.03 3.27 -5.56
CA VAL A 94 5.54 2.90 -6.89
C VAL A 94 4.08 2.44 -6.85
N GLN A 95 3.68 1.65 -5.86
CA GLN A 95 2.30 1.21 -5.69
C GLN A 95 1.33 2.40 -5.57
N TRP A 96 1.67 3.35 -4.71
CA TRP A 96 0.83 4.54 -4.50
C TRP A 96 0.82 5.42 -5.76
N ILE A 97 1.99 5.70 -6.36
CA ILE A 97 2.10 6.53 -7.56
C ILE A 97 1.35 5.89 -8.74
N ALA A 98 1.50 4.59 -8.94
CA ALA A 98 0.79 3.87 -10.00
C ALA A 98 -0.74 3.95 -9.83
N ALA A 99 -1.24 3.71 -8.61
CA ALA A 99 -2.67 3.84 -8.33
C ALA A 99 -3.17 5.27 -8.54
N ALA A 100 -2.41 6.27 -8.08
CA ALA A 100 -2.74 7.67 -8.27
C ALA A 100 -2.74 8.06 -9.76
N VAL A 101 -1.71 7.68 -10.52
CA VAL A 101 -1.64 7.97 -11.97
C VAL A 101 -2.79 7.30 -12.72
N LEU A 102 -3.08 6.03 -12.44
CA LEU A 102 -4.19 5.31 -13.08
C LEU A 102 -5.55 5.94 -12.77
N SER A 103 -5.77 6.34 -11.53
CA SER A 103 -6.99 7.03 -11.12
C SER A 103 -7.10 8.42 -11.75
N LEU A 104 -6.03 9.24 -11.66
CA LEU A 104 -6.05 10.64 -12.08
C LEU A 104 -5.99 10.83 -13.59
N SER A 105 -5.21 9.99 -14.31
CA SER A 105 -5.02 10.14 -15.75
C SER A 105 -6.06 9.39 -16.58
N TYR A 106 -6.57 8.28 -16.05
CA TYR A 106 -7.48 7.40 -16.77
C TYR A 106 -8.85 7.24 -16.11
N GLY A 107 -9.07 7.88 -14.95
CA GLY A 107 -10.31 7.79 -14.19
C GLY A 107 -10.62 6.39 -13.66
N LEU A 108 -9.61 5.52 -13.50
CA LEU A 108 -9.80 4.13 -13.09
C LEU A 108 -10.00 4.02 -11.58
N GLN A 109 -11.21 3.72 -11.16
CA GLN A 109 -11.56 3.59 -9.75
C GLN A 109 -11.02 2.31 -9.12
N SER A 110 -10.89 1.24 -9.90
CA SER A 110 -10.29 -0.03 -9.47
C SER A 110 -8.89 0.15 -8.88
N ALA A 111 -8.12 1.13 -9.37
CA ALA A 111 -6.79 1.43 -8.86
C ALA A 111 -6.80 1.95 -7.41
N VAL A 112 -7.78 2.78 -7.05
CA VAL A 112 -7.94 3.27 -5.67
C VAL A 112 -8.45 2.17 -4.75
N VAL A 113 -9.43 1.39 -5.20
CA VAL A 113 -9.94 0.23 -4.43
C VAL A 113 -8.83 -0.78 -4.18
N TRP A 114 -8.01 -1.06 -5.19
CA TRP A 114 -6.84 -1.91 -5.05
C TRP A 114 -5.83 -1.35 -4.03
N LEU A 115 -5.53 -0.03 -4.08
CA LEU A 115 -4.62 0.63 -3.14
C LEU A 115 -5.12 0.48 -1.70
N VAL A 116 -6.42 0.69 -1.48
CA VAL A 116 -7.05 0.48 -0.17
C VAL A 116 -6.88 -0.97 0.28
N GLY A 117 -7.20 -1.93 -0.57
CA GLY A 117 -7.12 -3.35 -0.26
C GLY A 117 -5.70 -3.81 0.06
N VAL A 118 -4.72 -3.42 -0.76
CA VAL A 118 -3.32 -3.83 -0.57
C VAL A 118 -2.69 -3.16 0.65
N THR A 119 -2.99 -1.88 0.89
CA THR A 119 -2.51 -1.16 2.07
C THR A 119 -3.09 -1.77 3.34
N TRP A 120 -4.41 -2.00 3.36
CA TRP A 120 -5.09 -2.66 4.47
C TRP A 120 -4.48 -4.03 4.77
N TYR A 121 -4.36 -4.87 3.74
CA TYR A 121 -3.81 -6.22 3.89
C TYR A 121 -2.36 -6.19 4.41
N THR A 122 -1.53 -5.29 3.88
CA THR A 122 -0.11 -5.20 4.27
C THR A 122 0.03 -4.77 5.72
N VAL A 123 -0.75 -3.78 6.18
CA VAL A 123 -0.74 -3.34 7.57
C VAL A 123 -1.29 -4.44 8.48
N TYR A 124 -2.40 -5.07 8.09
CA TYR A 124 -2.97 -6.20 8.83
C TYR A 124 -1.97 -7.35 8.96
N ALA A 125 -1.35 -7.76 7.87
CA ALA A 125 -0.36 -8.83 7.87
C ALA A 125 0.87 -8.48 8.72
N ALA A 126 1.37 -7.24 8.62
CA ALA A 126 2.49 -6.78 9.42
C ALA A 126 2.18 -6.76 10.92
N THR A 127 0.97 -6.38 11.31
CA THR A 127 0.56 -6.27 12.71
C THR A 127 0.14 -7.60 13.31
N PHE A 128 -0.54 -8.46 12.55
CA PHE A 128 -1.09 -9.72 13.05
C PHE A 128 -0.14 -10.90 12.88
N VAL A 129 0.54 -11.02 11.73
CA VAL A 129 1.38 -12.17 11.39
C VAL A 129 2.84 -11.97 11.78
N GLY A 130 3.31 -10.71 11.83
CA GLY A 130 4.72 -10.36 12.09
C GLY A 130 5.24 -10.65 13.51
N ASN A 131 4.50 -11.44 14.29
CA ASN A 131 4.62 -11.54 15.74
C ASN A 131 5.75 -12.48 16.24
N GLU A 132 6.31 -13.36 15.42
CA GLU A 132 7.19 -14.44 15.90
C GLU A 132 8.56 -14.50 15.18
N GLY A 133 9.35 -13.45 15.29
CA GLY A 133 10.75 -13.48 14.83
C GLY A 133 10.97 -13.35 13.32
N GLY A 134 9.90 -13.30 12.53
CA GLY A 134 9.93 -13.27 11.09
C GLY A 134 9.83 -11.88 10.44
N ALA A 135 10.01 -10.78 11.17
CA ALA A 135 9.78 -9.44 10.62
C ALA A 135 10.67 -9.11 9.41
N LEU A 136 11.92 -9.55 9.41
CA LEU A 136 12.80 -9.44 8.23
C LEU A 136 12.33 -10.39 7.13
N PHE A 137 12.01 -11.62 7.48
CA PHE A 137 11.48 -12.59 6.51
C PHE A 137 10.16 -12.12 5.90
N ALA A 138 9.27 -11.55 6.70
CA ALA A 138 8.02 -10.95 6.22
C ALA A 138 8.28 -9.79 5.24
N LEU A 139 9.24 -8.90 5.54
CA LEU A 139 9.62 -7.82 4.64
C LEU A 139 10.28 -8.36 3.35
N PHE A 140 11.15 -9.36 3.46
CA PHE A 140 11.75 -10.05 2.31
C PHE A 140 10.69 -10.70 1.43
N SER A 141 9.77 -11.47 2.02
CA SER A 141 8.67 -12.11 1.30
C SER A 141 7.78 -11.08 0.63
N TRP A 142 7.54 -9.95 1.31
CA TRP A 142 6.77 -8.86 0.75
C TRP A 142 7.48 -8.24 -0.46
N VAL A 143 8.77 -7.95 -0.36
CA VAL A 143 9.58 -7.35 -1.43
C VAL A 143 9.70 -8.29 -2.65
N LEU A 144 9.95 -9.57 -2.41
CA LEU A 144 10.25 -10.52 -3.50
C LEU A 144 9.00 -11.12 -4.15
N VAL A 145 7.93 -11.29 -3.39
CA VAL A 145 6.75 -12.03 -3.86
C VAL A 145 5.50 -11.15 -3.86
N ILE A 146 5.12 -10.62 -2.70
CA ILE A 146 3.83 -9.94 -2.54
C ILE A 146 3.81 -8.61 -3.31
N GLY A 147 4.86 -7.80 -3.21
CA GLY A 147 4.95 -6.51 -3.87
C GLY A 147 4.82 -6.61 -5.39
N PRO A 148 5.63 -7.42 -6.10
CA PRO A 148 5.47 -7.65 -7.52
C PRO A 148 4.12 -8.25 -7.91
N ALA A 149 3.61 -9.23 -7.14
CA ALA A 149 2.31 -9.84 -7.40
C ALA A 149 1.16 -8.81 -7.30
N THR A 150 1.21 -7.92 -6.31
CA THR A 150 0.19 -6.88 -6.14
C THR A 150 0.24 -5.84 -7.25
N LEU A 151 1.42 -5.48 -7.77
CA LEU A 151 1.55 -4.59 -8.94
C LEU A 151 1.01 -5.27 -10.22
N THR A 152 1.26 -6.56 -10.39
CA THR A 152 0.69 -7.33 -11.51
C THR A 152 -0.84 -7.35 -11.43
N LEU A 153 -1.40 -7.57 -10.24
CA LEU A 153 -2.84 -7.53 -10.02
C LEU A 153 -3.43 -6.15 -10.35
N LEU A 154 -2.74 -5.07 -9.95
CA LEU A 154 -3.15 -3.71 -10.32
C LEU A 154 -3.23 -3.53 -11.84
N ALA A 155 -2.21 -4.00 -12.57
CA ALA A 155 -2.19 -3.91 -14.03
C ALA A 155 -3.36 -4.69 -14.67
N VAL A 156 -3.68 -5.87 -14.16
CA VAL A 156 -4.81 -6.70 -14.62
C VAL A 156 -6.14 -6.00 -14.33
N LEU A 157 -6.35 -5.49 -13.14
CA LEU A 157 -7.59 -4.80 -12.76
C LEU A 157 -7.81 -3.53 -13.58
N ALA A 158 -6.76 -2.70 -13.72
CA ALA A 158 -6.81 -1.48 -14.52
C ALA A 158 -7.06 -1.78 -16.01
N GLY A 159 -6.42 -2.82 -16.54
CA GLY A 159 -6.63 -3.29 -17.91
C GLY A 159 -8.07 -3.79 -18.13
N GLY A 160 -8.58 -4.58 -17.22
CA GLY A 160 -9.97 -5.09 -17.25
C GLY A 160 -11.00 -3.96 -17.20
N GLU A 161 -10.86 -3.02 -16.27
CA GLU A 161 -11.77 -1.86 -16.20
C GLU A 161 -11.76 -1.05 -17.50
N ARG A 162 -10.57 -0.83 -18.09
CA ARG A 162 -10.45 -0.10 -19.35
C ARG A 162 -11.16 -0.80 -20.51
N VAL A 163 -11.05 -2.14 -20.59
CA VAL A 163 -11.74 -2.93 -21.62
C VAL A 163 -13.25 -2.85 -21.45
N VAL A 164 -13.75 -3.02 -20.23
CA VAL A 164 -15.19 -2.94 -19.93
C VAL A 164 -15.74 -1.56 -20.28
N ARG A 165 -15.07 -0.47 -19.88
CA ARG A 165 -15.50 0.89 -20.20
C ARG A 165 -15.58 1.14 -21.72
N ARG A 166 -14.59 0.64 -22.49
CA ARG A 166 -14.60 0.76 -23.96
C ARG A 166 -15.78 0.05 -24.59
N ARG A 167 -16.12 -1.16 -24.13
CA ARG A 167 -17.26 -1.91 -24.62
C ARG A 167 -18.58 -1.18 -24.34
N LEU A 168 -18.77 -0.73 -23.10
CA LEU A 168 -19.97 0.02 -22.72
C LEU A 168 -20.15 1.34 -23.50
N SER A 169 -19.05 2.00 -23.87
CA SER A 169 -19.12 3.21 -24.71
C SER A 169 -19.51 2.87 -26.15
N ALA A 170 -19.01 1.79 -26.71
CA ALA A 170 -19.34 1.35 -28.07
C ALA A 170 -20.83 0.92 -28.18
N ASP A 171 -21.35 0.24 -27.18
CA ASP A 171 -22.75 -0.17 -27.13
C ASP A 171 -23.70 1.04 -27.09
N ARG A 172 -23.35 2.10 -26.36
CA ARG A 172 -24.14 3.35 -26.32
C ARG A 172 -24.20 4.08 -27.67
N GLU A 173 -23.05 4.18 -28.36
CA GLU A 173 -23.03 4.79 -29.70
C GLU A 173 -23.85 4.02 -30.72
N THR A 174 -23.94 2.71 -30.58
CA THR A 174 -24.80 1.87 -31.46
C THR A 174 -26.27 2.10 -31.17
N ASP A 175 -26.67 2.23 -29.91
CA ASP A 175 -28.06 2.44 -29.49
C ASP A 175 -28.57 3.83 -29.90
N GLU A 176 -27.72 4.87 -29.87
CA GLU A 176 -28.04 6.22 -30.32
C GLU A 176 -28.21 6.32 -31.84
N ARG A 177 -27.49 5.49 -32.61
CA ARG A 177 -27.65 5.47 -34.09
C ARG A 177 -28.87 4.73 -34.57
N THR A 178 -29.47 3.89 -33.73
CA THR A 178 -30.65 3.09 -34.06
C THR A 178 -31.96 3.76 -33.64
N ARG A 179 -31.90 4.89 -32.94
CA ARG A 179 -33.05 5.74 -32.59
C ARG A 179 -33.18 6.94 -33.51
#